data_cc978758e8983385a8710ab4a9067a09
#
_entry.id   cc978758e8983385a8710ab4a9067a09
#
_cell.length_a   1.000
_cell.length_b   1.000
_cell.length_c   1.000
_cell.angle_alpha   90.00
_cell.angle_beta   90.00
_cell.angle_gamma   90.00
#
_symmetry.space_group_name_H-M   'P 1'
#
loop_
_entity.id
_entity.type
_entity.pdbx_description
1 polymer ?
#
loop_
_entity_poly.entity_id
_entity_poly.type
_entity_poly.pdbx_seq_one_letter_code
_entity_poly.pdbx_strand_id
1 'polypeptide(L)' 'MAKLRMEKKGRGGKTVTVVYDLPNNAAFLKELSQELKRACGTGGAVAENTVELQGDLRDRVRDHLMKKGWQVKG' A
#
# COMPACT_ATOMS: atom_id res chain seq x y z
N MET A 1 -9.36 -7.59 -6.00
CA MET A 1 -9.58 -7.01 -4.67
C MET A 1 -8.24 -6.68 -4.03
N ALA A 2 -8.07 -5.47 -3.56
CA ALA A 2 -6.85 -5.09 -2.85
C ALA A 2 -6.91 -5.62 -1.41
N LYS A 3 -5.79 -6.13 -0.93
CA LYS A 3 -5.69 -6.63 0.44
C LYS A 3 -4.60 -5.87 1.17
N LEU A 4 -4.81 -5.66 2.45
CA LEU A 4 -3.88 -4.92 3.29
C LEU A 4 -3.37 -5.79 4.42
N ARG A 5 -2.10 -5.62 4.75
CA ARG A 5 -1.52 -6.26 5.94
C ARG A 5 -0.43 -5.38 6.51
N MET A 6 -0.09 -5.63 7.76
CA MET A 6 1.02 -4.96 8.43
C MET A 6 2.21 -5.90 8.53
N GLU A 7 3.39 -5.36 8.29
CA GLU A 7 4.63 -6.11 8.48
C GLU A 7 5.61 -5.25 9.27
N LYS A 8 6.44 -5.90 10.05
CA LYS A 8 7.56 -5.25 10.71
C LYS A 8 8.82 -5.66 10.00
N LYS A 9 9.57 -4.67 9.53
CA LYS A 9 10.81 -4.91 8.77
C LYS A 9 11.98 -4.20 9.43
N GLY A 10 13.14 -4.83 9.36
CA GLY A 10 14.39 -4.28 9.84
C GLY A 10 14.56 -4.42 11.34
N ARG A 11 15.77 -4.09 11.79
CA ARG A 11 16.15 -4.28 13.20
C ARG A 11 15.42 -3.33 14.14
N GLY A 12 15.01 -2.19 13.66
CA GLY A 12 14.30 -1.22 14.46
C GLY A 12 12.81 -1.51 14.60
N GLY A 13 12.33 -2.61 14.06
CA GLY A 13 10.91 -2.94 14.09
C GLY A 13 10.06 -1.95 13.33
N LYS A 14 10.57 -1.45 12.21
CA LYS A 14 9.80 -0.51 11.39
C LYS A 14 8.53 -1.16 10.88
N THR A 15 7.41 -0.49 11.12
CA THR A 15 6.12 -0.96 10.66
C THR A 15 5.89 -0.49 9.23
N VAL A 16 5.42 -1.39 8.38
CA VAL A 16 5.02 -1.05 7.01
C VAL A 16 3.63 -1.58 6.73
N THR A 17 2.88 -0.83 5.94
CA THR A 17 1.59 -1.27 5.43
C THR A 17 1.82 -1.83 4.04
N VAL A 18 1.39 -3.06 3.81
CA VAL A 18 1.56 -3.73 2.51
C VAL A 18 0.20 -3.86 1.84
N VAL A 19 0.13 -3.34 0.62
CA VAL A 19 -1.04 -3.54 -0.25
C VAL A 19 -0.67 -4.66 -1.22
N TYR A 20 -1.41 -5.74 -1.21
CA TYR A 20 -1.08 -6.90 -2.02
C TYR A 20 -2.31 -7.41 -2.76
N ASP A 21 -2.15 -8.51 -3.49
CA ASP A 21 -3.18 -9.09 -4.36
C ASP A 21 -3.56 -8.09 -5.48
N LEU A 22 -2.53 -7.42 -6.02
CA LEU A 22 -2.67 -6.43 -7.07
C LEU A 22 -2.28 -7.02 -8.43
N PRO A 23 -2.77 -6.45 -9.54
CA PRO A 23 -2.32 -6.89 -10.86
C PRO A 23 -0.81 -6.73 -11.01
N ASN A 24 -0.18 -7.68 -11.70
CA ASN A 24 1.25 -7.62 -11.96
C ASN A 24 1.51 -6.73 -13.17
N ASN A 25 1.33 -5.43 -12.98
CA ASN A 25 1.51 -4.42 -14.01
C ASN A 25 2.37 -3.30 -13.42
N ALA A 26 3.60 -3.19 -13.89
CA ALA A 26 4.57 -2.25 -13.33
C ALA A 26 4.10 -0.81 -13.39
N ALA A 27 3.51 -0.40 -14.51
CA ALA A 27 3.03 0.97 -14.67
C ALA A 27 1.91 1.27 -13.69
N PHE A 28 0.97 0.34 -13.54
CA PHE A 28 -0.14 0.47 -12.60
C PHE A 28 0.36 0.57 -11.16
N LEU A 29 1.30 -0.31 -10.79
CA LEU A 29 1.83 -0.34 -9.43
C LEU A 29 2.60 0.92 -9.11
N LYS A 30 3.36 1.45 -10.07
CA LYS A 30 4.10 2.69 -9.89
C LYS A 30 3.16 3.86 -9.66
N GLU A 31 2.11 3.97 -10.45
CA GLU A 31 1.12 5.04 -10.29
C GLU A 31 0.40 4.92 -8.95
N LEU A 32 -0.02 3.71 -8.60
CA LEU A 32 -0.71 3.47 -7.33
C LEU A 32 0.19 3.82 -6.15
N SER A 33 1.46 3.41 -6.22
CA SER A 33 2.42 3.73 -5.17
C SER A 33 2.58 5.23 -4.98
N GLN A 34 2.74 5.97 -6.07
CA GLN A 34 2.88 7.42 -6.00
C GLN A 34 1.62 8.09 -5.44
N GLU A 35 0.47 7.61 -5.86
CA GLU A 35 -0.81 8.12 -5.37
C GLU A 35 -0.97 7.90 -3.87
N LEU A 36 -0.66 6.69 -3.40
CA LEU A 36 -0.77 6.36 -1.99
C LEU A 36 0.26 7.10 -1.15
N LYS A 37 1.48 7.24 -1.63
CA LYS A 37 2.50 8.03 -0.93
C LYS A 37 2.03 9.47 -0.74
N ARG A 38 1.45 10.05 -1.76
CA ARG A 38 0.96 11.43 -1.70
C ARG A 38 -0.23 11.53 -0.76
N ALA A 39 -1.17 10.60 -0.85
CA ALA A 39 -2.38 10.61 -0.02
C ALA A 39 -2.06 10.41 1.46
N CYS A 40 -1.07 9.57 1.76
CA CYS A 40 -0.69 9.25 3.13
C CYS A 40 0.46 10.09 3.66
N GLY A 41 1.12 10.87 2.80
CA GLY A 41 2.24 11.71 3.22
C GLY A 41 3.43 10.92 3.71
N THR A 42 3.74 9.80 3.07
CA THR A 42 4.78 8.88 3.53
C THR A 42 5.61 8.35 2.36
N GLY A 43 6.73 7.72 2.68
CA GLY A 43 7.52 7.01 1.69
C GLY A 43 7.03 5.59 1.50
N GLY A 44 7.46 4.97 0.41
CA GLY A 44 7.08 3.60 0.11
C GLY A 44 7.87 3.04 -1.05
N ALA A 45 7.59 1.78 -1.38
CA ALA A 45 8.27 1.07 -2.46
C ALA A 45 7.31 0.12 -3.16
N VAL A 46 7.64 -0.20 -4.39
CA VAL A 46 6.91 -1.21 -5.16
C VAL A 46 7.80 -2.46 -5.23
N ALA A 47 7.21 -3.61 -4.96
CA ALA A 47 7.90 -4.89 -5.06
C ALA A 47 6.96 -5.89 -5.71
N GLU A 48 7.39 -6.46 -6.83
CA GLU A 48 6.58 -7.41 -7.61
C GLU A 48 5.16 -6.88 -7.86
N ASN A 49 4.17 -7.46 -7.19
CA ASN A 49 2.78 -7.03 -7.32
C ASN A 49 2.25 -6.47 -6.00
N THR A 50 3.13 -5.85 -5.21
CA THR A 50 2.75 -5.23 -3.95
C THR A 50 3.23 -3.80 -3.88
N VAL A 51 2.57 -3.02 -3.02
CA VAL A 51 3.00 -1.66 -2.68
C VAL A 51 3.19 -1.61 -1.17
N GLU A 52 4.37 -1.16 -0.74
CA GLU A 52 4.70 -1.03 0.67
C GLU A 52 4.77 0.44 1.05
N LEU A 53 4.15 0.78 2.16
CA LEU A 53 4.15 2.16 2.68
C LEU A 53 4.66 2.15 4.11
N GLN A 54 5.46 3.14 4.46
CA GLN A 54 6.03 3.23 5.81
C GLN A 54 4.96 3.68 6.81
N GLY A 55 4.84 2.94 7.91
CA GLY A 55 3.92 3.23 8.99
C GLY A 55 2.64 2.41 8.96
N ASP A 56 1.81 2.59 9.97
CA ASP A 56 0.51 1.94 10.06
C ASP A 56 -0.53 2.83 9.37
N LEU A 57 -0.78 2.56 8.11
CA LEU A 57 -1.62 3.40 7.26
C LEU A 57 -2.81 2.63 6.69
N ARG A 58 -3.16 1.50 7.31
CA ARG A 58 -4.23 0.64 6.78
C ARG A 58 -5.54 1.39 6.61
N ASP A 59 -5.93 2.17 7.59
CA ASP A 59 -7.19 2.91 7.52
C ASP A 59 -7.17 3.95 6.41
N ARG A 60 -6.06 4.68 6.29
CA ARG A 60 -5.93 5.71 5.25
C ARG A 60 -5.92 5.10 3.86
N VAL A 61 -5.18 4.01 3.69
CA VAL A 61 -5.10 3.32 2.41
C VAL A 61 -6.46 2.75 2.03
N ARG A 62 -7.13 2.10 2.99
CA ARG A 62 -8.46 1.55 2.76
C ARG A 62 -9.43 2.63 2.31
N ASP A 63 -9.47 3.74 3.04
CA ASP A 63 -10.36 4.84 2.73
C ASP A 63 -10.11 5.40 1.32
N HIS A 64 -8.84 5.57 0.98
CA HIS A 64 -8.45 6.09 -0.32
C HIS A 64 -8.89 5.15 -1.44
N LEU A 65 -8.63 3.86 -1.30
CA LEU A 65 -8.98 2.87 -2.31
C LEU A 65 -10.49 2.71 -2.44
N MET A 66 -11.21 2.75 -1.33
CA MET A 66 -12.67 2.66 -1.37
C MET A 66 -13.30 3.85 -2.08
N LYS A 67 -12.72 5.03 -1.93
CA LYS A 67 -13.18 6.21 -2.65
C LYS A 67 -12.96 6.08 -4.16
N LYS A 68 -12.01 5.27 -4.56
CA LYS A 68 -11.78 4.97 -5.98
C LYS A 68 -12.73 3.90 -6.50
N GLY A 69 -13.60 3.36 -5.67
CA GLY A 69 -14.51 2.30 -6.05
C GLY A 69 -13.94 0.91 -5.94
N TRP A 70 -12.81 0.75 -5.25
CA TRP A 70 -12.17 -0.55 -5.08
C TRP A 70 -12.73 -1.28 -3.88
N GLN A 71 -12.72 -2.60 -3.96
CA GLN A 71 -12.98 -3.45 -2.80
C GLN A 71 -11.65 -3.70 -2.09
N VAL A 72 -11.66 -3.54 -0.77
CA VAL A 72 -10.46 -3.66 0.05
C VAL A 72 -10.77 -4.60 1.22
N LYS A 73 -9.84 -5.51 1.47
CA LYS A 73 -9.96 -6.45 2.57
C LYS A 73 -8.71 -6.39 3.45
N GLY A 74 -8.91 -6.47 4.75
CA GLY A 74 -7.79 -6.46 5.71
C GLY A 74 -7.70 -5.34 6.68
#